data_4831ac2de971edcddaaf97dd97abf65e
#
_entry.id   4831ac2de971edcddaaf97dd97abf65e
#
_cell.length_a   1.000
_cell.length_b   1.000
_cell.length_c   1.000
_cell.angle_alpha   90.00
_cell.angle_beta   90.00
_cell.angle_gamma   90.00
#
_symmetry.space_group_name_H-M   'P 1'
#
loop_
_entity.id
_entity.type
_entity.pdbx_description
1 polymer ?
#
loop_
_entity_poly.entity_id
_entity_poly.type
_entity_poly.pdbx_seq_one_letter_code
_entity_poly.pdbx_strand_id
1 'polypeptide(L)'
;LIDRIRQLSGSECVGHKHVLCIQDTTELSYDHMKGRLKEDDPDFGDGSMQLKKYSIFVHPTMIVDAESCLPIGFSSVRIWNRERVEGRKKTNKRATLPYKDKEPYRWTLSAKESAECIPSDVRKTIVGDRESDVYAFMDETLEVGCDFLIRSTHNRKSSVGADLDTLTEHLAKQKPMGEYSFSLPGRQGRKNRTAVMEVRFMPITLHAPHSNAGGKEKLDIYCVHVKER
;
A
#
# COMPACT_ATOMS: atom_id res chain seq x y z
N LEU A 1 -17.92 16.22 -5.18
CA LEU A 1 -17.17 16.54 -3.96
C LEU A 1 -15.74 16.00 -4.02
N ILE A 2 -15.54 14.70 -4.24
CA ILE A 2 -14.22 14.03 -4.26
C ILE A 2 -13.30 14.69 -5.32
N ASP A 3 -13.77 14.88 -6.55
CA ASP A 3 -12.97 15.51 -7.61
C ASP A 3 -12.53 16.91 -7.25
N ARG A 4 -13.38 17.68 -6.57
CA ARG A 4 -13.02 19.01 -6.10
C ARG A 4 -11.95 18.98 -5.02
N ILE A 5 -12.03 18.04 -4.10
CA ILE A 5 -11.00 17.83 -3.07
C ILE A 5 -9.66 17.49 -3.75
N ARG A 6 -9.67 16.56 -4.71
CA ARG A 6 -8.46 16.18 -5.47
C ARG A 6 -7.82 17.39 -6.16
N GLN A 7 -8.61 18.15 -6.91
CA GLN A 7 -8.13 19.36 -7.63
C GLN A 7 -7.49 20.38 -6.68
N LEU A 8 -8.17 20.69 -5.57
CA LEU A 8 -7.63 21.61 -4.57
C LEU A 8 -6.35 21.07 -3.94
N SER A 9 -6.34 19.79 -3.54
CA SER A 9 -5.13 19.18 -2.96
C SER A 9 -3.96 19.16 -3.93
N GLY A 10 -4.22 18.92 -5.23
CA GLY A 10 -3.19 18.97 -6.26
C GLY A 10 -2.62 20.39 -6.43
N SER A 11 -3.47 21.42 -6.40
CA SER A 11 -3.00 22.82 -6.49
C SER A 11 -2.18 23.26 -5.28
N GLU A 12 -2.48 22.73 -4.09
CA GLU A 12 -1.69 22.99 -2.87
C GLU A 12 -0.30 22.31 -2.90
N CYS A 13 -0.10 21.33 -3.80
CA CYS A 13 1.22 20.71 -3.98
C CYS A 13 2.21 21.58 -4.77
N VAL A 14 1.77 22.66 -5.38
CA VAL A 14 2.66 23.57 -6.13
C VAL A 14 3.73 24.17 -5.21
N GLY A 15 4.99 24.06 -5.62
CA GLY A 15 6.13 24.55 -4.83
C GLY A 15 6.71 23.54 -3.82
N HIS A 16 6.04 22.42 -3.58
CA HIS A 16 6.65 21.32 -2.83
C HIS A 16 7.66 20.56 -3.73
N LYS A 17 8.75 20.11 -3.13
CA LYS A 17 9.77 19.31 -3.84
C LYS A 17 9.42 17.84 -3.90
N HIS A 18 8.87 17.32 -2.81
CA HIS A 18 8.58 15.91 -2.65
C HIS A 18 7.36 15.70 -1.73
N VAL A 19 6.44 14.86 -2.15
CA VAL A 19 5.27 14.48 -1.36
C VAL A 19 5.15 12.97 -1.23
N LEU A 20 4.60 12.54 -0.10
CA LEU A 20 4.23 11.16 0.18
C LEU A 20 2.74 11.00 -0.06
N CYS A 21 2.36 10.03 -0.89
CA CYS A 21 0.97 9.66 -1.17
C CYS A 21 0.65 8.40 -0.38
N ILE A 22 0.14 8.57 0.84
CA ILE A 22 -0.08 7.48 1.80
C ILE A 22 -1.45 6.87 1.55
N GLN A 23 -1.46 5.58 1.20
CA GLN A 23 -2.68 4.80 0.92
C GLN A 23 -2.96 3.81 2.03
N ASP A 24 -4.23 3.68 2.39
CA ASP A 24 -4.72 2.60 3.25
C ASP A 24 -6.20 2.35 3.00
N THR A 25 -6.71 1.19 3.44
CA THR A 25 -8.13 0.84 3.31
C THR A 25 -8.77 0.71 4.67
N THR A 26 -9.84 1.47 4.89
CA THR A 26 -10.66 1.40 6.11
C THR A 26 -11.99 0.75 5.80
N GLU A 27 -12.43 -0.17 6.63
CA GLU A 27 -13.77 -0.74 6.64
C GLU A 27 -14.64 -0.01 7.67
N LEU A 28 -15.71 0.62 7.19
CA LEU A 28 -16.76 1.21 8.03
C LEU A 28 -17.87 0.18 8.19
N SER A 29 -18.02 -0.37 9.41
CA SER A 29 -19.05 -1.37 9.70
C SER A 29 -20.22 -0.74 10.43
N TYR A 30 -21.41 -0.95 9.90
CA TYR A 30 -22.71 -0.49 10.43
C TYR A 30 -23.55 -1.64 11.00
N ASP A 31 -22.98 -2.80 11.26
CA ASP A 31 -23.70 -3.98 11.79
C ASP A 31 -24.41 -3.72 13.11
N HIS A 32 -23.97 -2.75 13.90
CA HIS A 32 -24.66 -2.28 15.10
C HIS A 32 -26.01 -1.60 14.80
N MET A 33 -26.22 -1.17 13.55
CA MET A 33 -27.47 -0.53 13.09
C MET A 33 -28.38 -1.47 12.29
N LYS A 34 -28.05 -2.77 12.19
CA LYS A 34 -28.78 -3.75 11.36
C LYS A 34 -30.30 -3.75 11.53
N GLY A 35 -30.81 -3.46 12.73
CA GLY A 35 -32.24 -3.35 12.99
C GLY A 35 -32.93 -2.08 12.46
N ARG A 36 -32.14 -1.12 11.94
CA ARG A 36 -32.64 0.13 11.34
C ARG A 36 -32.35 0.19 9.82
N LEU A 37 -31.56 -0.73 9.31
CA LEU A 37 -31.19 -0.83 7.90
C LEU A 37 -32.05 -1.89 7.22
N LYS A 38 -32.34 -1.70 5.93
CA LYS A 38 -32.99 -2.73 5.12
C LYS A 38 -32.03 -3.90 4.92
N GLU A 39 -32.55 -5.14 4.94
CA GLU A 39 -31.74 -6.34 4.79
C GLU A 39 -30.96 -6.36 3.46
N ASP A 40 -31.57 -5.85 2.39
CA ASP A 40 -31.03 -5.79 1.04
C ASP A 40 -30.61 -4.37 0.62
N ASP A 41 -30.22 -3.53 1.57
CA ASP A 41 -29.80 -2.16 1.26
C ASP A 41 -28.58 -2.17 0.33
N PRO A 42 -28.69 -1.61 -0.90
CA PRO A 42 -27.62 -1.67 -1.91
C PRO A 42 -26.38 -0.84 -1.55
N ASP A 43 -26.52 0.09 -0.60
CA ASP A 43 -25.40 0.94 -0.17
C ASP A 43 -24.42 0.19 0.73
N PHE A 44 -24.77 -1.00 1.22
CA PHE A 44 -23.96 -1.81 2.11
C PHE A 44 -23.67 -3.20 1.52
N GLY A 45 -22.54 -3.77 1.89
CA GLY A 45 -22.14 -5.10 1.45
C GLY A 45 -21.44 -5.91 2.53
N ASP A 46 -20.94 -7.08 2.13
CA ASP A 46 -20.19 -7.97 3.02
C ASP A 46 -18.89 -7.35 3.50
N GLY A 47 -18.64 -7.39 4.79
CA GLY A 47 -17.39 -6.96 5.41
C GLY A 47 -16.25 -7.97 5.27
N SER A 48 -15.10 -7.61 5.82
CA SER A 48 -13.91 -8.48 5.84
C SER A 48 -14.12 -9.73 6.70
N MET A 49 -14.91 -9.63 7.76
CA MET A 49 -15.32 -10.76 8.60
C MET A 49 -16.65 -11.33 8.11
N GLN A 50 -16.81 -12.65 8.21
CA GLN A 50 -17.98 -13.39 7.69
C GLN A 50 -19.34 -12.93 8.27
N LEU A 51 -19.35 -12.34 9.46
CA LEU A 51 -20.57 -11.92 10.15
C LEU A 51 -20.96 -10.48 9.86
N LYS A 52 -20.12 -9.70 9.18
CA LYS A 52 -20.36 -8.31 8.83
C LYS A 52 -21.08 -8.22 7.50
N LYS A 53 -22.30 -7.69 7.50
CA LYS A 53 -23.16 -7.56 6.31
C LYS A 53 -23.43 -6.12 5.88
N TYR A 54 -23.15 -5.15 6.74
CA TYR A 54 -23.39 -3.73 6.49
C TYR A 54 -22.09 -2.96 6.54
N SER A 55 -21.22 -3.21 5.56
CA SER A 55 -19.90 -2.60 5.47
C SER A 55 -19.74 -1.77 4.20
N ILE A 56 -19.01 -0.66 4.34
CA ILE A 56 -18.53 0.18 3.25
C ILE A 56 -17.01 0.25 3.38
N PHE A 57 -16.30 0.16 2.28
CA PHE A 57 -14.85 0.33 2.24
C PHE A 57 -14.50 1.71 1.71
N VAL A 58 -13.53 2.34 2.35
CA VAL A 58 -12.97 3.63 1.96
C VAL A 58 -11.47 3.48 1.81
N HIS A 59 -10.92 3.86 0.65
CA HIS A 59 -9.49 3.82 0.36
C HIS A 59 -9.00 5.22 -0.03
N PRO A 60 -8.63 6.05 0.95
CA PRO A 60 -8.06 7.36 0.69
C PRO A 60 -6.58 7.25 0.33
N THR A 61 -6.09 8.23 -0.43
CA THR A 61 -4.67 8.52 -0.59
C THR A 61 -4.41 9.92 -0.06
N MET A 62 -3.80 10.00 1.11
CA MET A 62 -3.47 11.26 1.76
C MET A 62 -2.12 11.76 1.23
N ILE A 63 -2.07 13.04 0.85
CA ILE A 63 -0.84 13.72 0.45
C ILE A 63 -0.23 14.35 1.69
N VAL A 64 1.06 14.07 1.91
CA VAL A 64 1.85 14.59 3.02
C VAL A 64 3.14 15.17 2.45
N ASP A 65 3.52 16.36 2.88
CA ASP A 65 4.83 16.92 2.55
C ASP A 65 5.95 16.07 3.17
N ALA A 66 6.92 15.66 2.36
CA ALA A 66 7.95 14.71 2.80
C ALA A 66 8.97 15.33 3.77
N GLU A 67 9.11 16.65 3.80
CA GLU A 67 10.07 17.35 4.67
C GLU A 67 9.44 17.69 6.03
N SER A 68 8.26 18.32 6.02
CA SER A 68 7.57 18.76 7.23
C SER A 68 6.70 17.69 7.88
N CYS A 69 6.36 16.62 7.15
CA CYS A 69 5.38 15.60 7.53
C CYS A 69 3.96 16.16 7.77
N LEU A 70 3.64 17.34 7.25
CA LEU A 70 2.31 17.92 7.36
C LEU A 70 1.38 17.41 6.24
N PRO A 71 0.11 17.11 6.55
CA PRO A 71 -0.87 16.72 5.55
C PRO A 71 -1.24 17.93 4.67
N ILE A 72 -1.32 17.72 3.36
CA ILE A 72 -1.74 18.71 2.37
C ILE A 72 -3.20 18.48 1.98
N GLY A 73 -3.60 17.22 1.72
CA GLY A 73 -4.94 16.89 1.29
C GLY A 73 -5.05 15.44 0.81
N PHE A 74 -5.93 15.20 -0.17
CA PHE A 74 -6.16 13.86 -0.72
C PHE A 74 -6.06 13.88 -2.25
N SER A 75 -5.24 12.98 -2.81
CA SER A 75 -5.12 12.78 -4.26
C SER A 75 -6.11 11.76 -4.81
N SER A 76 -6.65 10.90 -3.95
CA SER A 76 -7.64 9.88 -4.32
C SER A 76 -8.50 9.54 -3.10
N VAL A 77 -9.78 9.27 -3.34
CA VAL A 77 -10.69 8.67 -2.34
C VAL A 77 -11.61 7.72 -3.09
N ARG A 78 -11.48 6.42 -2.83
CA ARG A 78 -12.34 5.39 -3.39
C ARG A 78 -13.27 4.84 -2.34
N ILE A 79 -14.56 4.71 -2.70
CA ILE A 79 -15.59 4.19 -1.81
C ILE A 79 -16.32 3.09 -2.57
N TRP A 80 -16.46 1.92 -1.93
CA TRP A 80 -17.19 0.79 -2.50
C TRP A 80 -17.76 -0.09 -1.40
N ASN A 81 -18.71 -0.93 -1.77
CA ASN A 81 -19.15 -2.07 -0.99
C ASN A 81 -18.85 -3.38 -1.75
N ARG A 82 -18.86 -4.49 -1.04
CA ARG A 82 -18.73 -5.83 -1.64
C ARG A 82 -20.11 -6.43 -1.82
N GLU A 83 -20.33 -7.08 -2.97
CA GLU A 83 -21.57 -7.83 -3.19
C GLU A 83 -21.79 -8.84 -2.06
N ARG A 84 -23.04 -8.96 -1.63
CA ARG A 84 -23.47 -9.98 -0.69
C ARG A 84 -23.49 -11.33 -1.39
N VAL A 85 -22.74 -12.28 -0.87
CA VAL A 85 -22.68 -13.65 -1.40
C VAL A 85 -23.31 -14.59 -0.40
N GLU A 86 -24.50 -15.10 -0.73
CA GLU A 86 -25.12 -16.20 0.02
C GLU A 86 -24.28 -17.49 -0.16
N GLY A 87 -23.93 -18.11 0.98
CA GLY A 87 -23.15 -19.34 0.98
C GLY A 87 -21.77 -19.14 0.36
N ARG A 88 -20.84 -18.56 1.13
CA ARG A 88 -19.43 -18.38 0.72
C ARG A 88 -18.78 -19.71 0.32
N LYS A 89 -19.07 -20.21 -0.87
CA LYS A 89 -18.11 -21.05 -1.57
C LYS A 89 -16.97 -20.13 -1.98
N LYS A 90 -15.81 -20.26 -1.33
CA LYS A 90 -14.55 -19.70 -1.84
C LYS A 90 -14.40 -20.21 -3.28
N THR A 91 -14.92 -19.46 -4.24
CA THR A 91 -14.73 -19.83 -5.61
C THR A 91 -13.28 -19.52 -5.93
N ASN A 92 -12.51 -20.55 -6.33
CA ASN A 92 -11.13 -20.42 -6.84
C ASN A 92 -11.04 -19.45 -8.04
N LYS A 93 -12.17 -18.98 -8.56
CA LYS A 93 -12.28 -18.00 -9.63
C LYS A 93 -11.53 -16.68 -9.36
N ARG A 94 -11.48 -16.20 -8.11
CA ARG A 94 -10.75 -14.94 -7.79
C ARG A 94 -9.24 -15.06 -7.97
N ALA A 95 -8.66 -16.24 -7.79
CA ALA A 95 -7.22 -16.46 -7.97
C ALA A 95 -6.79 -16.33 -9.44
N THR A 96 -7.67 -16.74 -10.38
CA THR A 96 -7.39 -16.76 -11.83
C THR A 96 -7.73 -15.46 -12.55
N LEU A 97 -8.38 -14.50 -11.88
CA LEU A 97 -8.69 -13.21 -12.50
C LEU A 97 -7.39 -12.43 -12.82
N PRO A 98 -7.37 -11.66 -13.92
CA PRO A 98 -6.34 -10.66 -14.18
C PRO A 98 -6.23 -9.68 -13.01
N TYR A 99 -5.03 -9.12 -12.77
CA TYR A 99 -4.83 -8.16 -11.67
C TYR A 99 -5.81 -6.98 -11.72
N LYS A 100 -6.11 -6.48 -12.91
CA LYS A 100 -7.04 -5.35 -13.14
C LYS A 100 -8.48 -5.62 -12.67
N ASP A 101 -8.88 -6.88 -12.61
CA ASP A 101 -10.21 -7.30 -12.19
C ASP A 101 -10.28 -7.69 -10.70
N LYS A 102 -9.16 -7.58 -9.99
CA LYS A 102 -9.07 -7.88 -8.57
C LYS A 102 -9.25 -6.62 -7.72
N GLU A 103 -9.86 -6.79 -6.54
CA GLU A 103 -10.02 -5.70 -5.57
C GLU A 103 -8.69 -4.97 -5.22
N PRO A 104 -7.52 -5.64 -5.12
CA PRO A 104 -6.24 -4.96 -4.92
C PRO A 104 -5.82 -3.98 -6.02
N TYR A 105 -6.46 -4.01 -7.20
CA TYR A 105 -6.17 -3.02 -8.25
C TYR A 105 -6.49 -1.58 -7.85
N ARG A 106 -7.28 -1.37 -6.79
CA ARG A 106 -7.54 -0.05 -6.19
C ARG A 106 -6.26 0.71 -5.85
N TRP A 107 -5.20 0.01 -5.41
CA TRP A 107 -3.90 0.60 -5.10
C TRP A 107 -3.28 1.27 -6.33
N THR A 108 -3.29 0.57 -7.46
CA THR A 108 -2.81 1.08 -8.75
C THR A 108 -3.64 2.27 -9.24
N LEU A 109 -4.97 2.17 -9.17
CA LEU A 109 -5.84 3.25 -9.59
C LEU A 109 -5.61 4.51 -8.76
N SER A 110 -5.42 4.38 -7.46
CA SER A 110 -5.14 5.53 -6.59
C SER A 110 -3.74 6.12 -6.83
N ALA A 111 -2.74 5.29 -7.18
CA ALA A 111 -1.42 5.79 -7.60
C ALA A 111 -1.49 6.59 -8.91
N LYS A 112 -2.25 6.10 -9.90
CA LYS A 112 -2.51 6.81 -11.16
C LYS A 112 -3.20 8.15 -10.93
N GLU A 113 -4.24 8.17 -10.10
CA GLU A 113 -4.94 9.39 -9.71
C GLU A 113 -4.02 10.39 -9.01
N SER A 114 -3.08 9.91 -8.19
CA SER A 114 -2.07 10.76 -7.56
C SER A 114 -1.09 11.34 -8.57
N ALA A 115 -0.65 10.53 -9.54
CA ALA A 115 0.23 11.00 -10.62
C ALA A 115 -0.42 12.08 -11.48
N GLU A 116 -1.73 11.97 -11.76
CA GLU A 116 -2.51 12.93 -12.52
C GLU A 116 -2.81 14.22 -11.75
N CYS A 117 -3.07 14.09 -10.44
CA CYS A 117 -3.52 15.19 -9.58
C CYS A 117 -2.37 16.12 -9.19
N ILE A 118 -1.19 15.57 -8.92
CA ILE A 118 -0.03 16.31 -8.38
C ILE A 118 0.85 16.79 -9.55
N PRO A 119 1.35 18.05 -9.54
CA PRO A 119 2.21 18.58 -10.59
C PRO A 119 3.38 17.66 -10.93
N SER A 120 3.76 17.63 -12.21
CA SER A 120 4.80 16.71 -12.72
C SER A 120 6.20 16.99 -12.19
N ASP A 121 6.49 18.22 -11.82
CA ASP A 121 7.75 18.67 -11.22
C ASP A 121 7.89 18.33 -9.74
N VAL A 122 6.80 17.91 -9.09
CA VAL A 122 6.81 17.44 -7.71
C VAL A 122 7.12 15.95 -7.68
N ARG A 123 8.16 15.53 -6.95
CA ARG A 123 8.44 14.11 -6.71
C ARG A 123 7.33 13.47 -5.90
N LYS A 124 6.88 12.29 -6.29
CA LYS A 124 5.79 11.55 -5.66
C LYS A 124 6.26 10.19 -5.22
N THR A 125 6.09 9.86 -3.93
CA THR A 125 6.34 8.51 -3.42
C THR A 125 5.03 7.92 -2.90
N ILE A 126 4.55 6.86 -3.52
CA ILE A 126 3.39 6.11 -3.05
C ILE A 126 3.80 5.26 -1.86
N VAL A 127 3.10 5.42 -0.74
CA VAL A 127 3.38 4.69 0.50
C VAL A 127 2.22 3.75 0.79
N GLY A 128 2.53 2.46 0.96
CA GLY A 128 1.53 1.44 1.23
C GLY A 128 2.00 0.38 2.22
N ASP A 129 1.03 -0.26 2.85
CA ASP A 129 1.25 -1.36 3.78
C ASP A 129 1.47 -2.70 3.05
N ARG A 130 1.34 -3.82 3.80
CA ARG A 130 1.52 -5.18 3.26
C ARG A 130 0.52 -5.59 2.20
N GLU A 131 -0.67 -5.00 2.17
CA GLU A 131 -1.68 -5.32 1.17
C GLU A 131 -1.29 -4.81 -0.22
N SER A 132 -0.45 -3.76 -0.28
CA SER A 132 0.08 -3.20 -1.51
C SER A 132 1.31 -3.94 -2.07
N ASP A 133 1.83 -4.98 -1.37
CA ASP A 133 2.96 -5.79 -1.86
C ASP A 133 2.57 -6.68 -3.05
N VAL A 134 2.23 -6.04 -4.16
CA VAL A 134 1.86 -6.65 -5.44
C VAL A 134 2.85 -6.20 -6.51
N TYR A 135 3.49 -7.15 -7.21
CA TYR A 135 4.50 -6.83 -8.22
C TYR A 135 3.97 -5.92 -9.33
N ALA A 136 2.77 -6.22 -9.87
CA ALA A 136 2.14 -5.42 -10.90
C ALA A 136 1.83 -3.98 -10.42
N PHE A 137 1.50 -3.79 -9.15
CA PHE A 137 1.34 -2.46 -8.57
C PHE A 137 2.65 -1.67 -8.55
N MET A 138 3.76 -2.31 -8.16
CA MET A 138 5.09 -1.67 -8.16
C MET A 138 5.47 -1.24 -9.58
N ASP A 139 5.29 -2.13 -10.56
CA ASP A 139 5.58 -1.88 -11.97
C ASP A 139 4.74 -0.70 -12.51
N GLU A 140 3.42 -0.76 -12.39
CA GLU A 140 2.51 0.29 -12.87
C GLU A 140 2.72 1.63 -12.13
N THR A 141 3.17 1.62 -10.87
CA THR A 141 3.51 2.84 -10.11
C THR A 141 4.74 3.54 -10.69
N LEU A 142 5.78 2.78 -11.04
CA LEU A 142 6.96 3.33 -11.70
C LEU A 142 6.66 3.82 -13.11
N GLU A 143 5.76 3.14 -13.86
CA GLU A 143 5.35 3.56 -15.20
C GLU A 143 4.67 4.93 -15.22
N VAL A 144 3.92 5.27 -14.18
CA VAL A 144 3.28 6.59 -14.07
C VAL A 144 4.19 7.67 -13.46
N GLY A 145 5.49 7.39 -13.31
CA GLY A 145 6.49 8.34 -12.82
C GLY A 145 6.42 8.60 -11.31
N CYS A 146 5.91 7.65 -10.54
CA CYS A 146 5.92 7.70 -9.08
C CYS A 146 6.94 6.71 -8.51
N ASP A 147 7.62 7.11 -7.45
CA ASP A 147 8.35 6.19 -6.58
C ASP A 147 7.38 5.43 -5.68
N PHE A 148 7.86 4.37 -5.02
CA PHE A 148 7.06 3.69 -4.00
C PHE A 148 7.86 3.34 -2.74
N LEU A 149 7.19 3.28 -1.61
CA LEU A 149 7.66 2.73 -0.35
C LEU A 149 6.60 1.75 0.16
N ILE A 150 6.88 0.45 0.03
CA ILE A 150 5.93 -0.62 0.32
C ILE A 150 6.51 -1.55 1.37
N ARG A 151 5.70 -1.90 2.37
CA ARG A 151 6.08 -2.91 3.35
C ARG A 151 6.00 -4.29 2.73
N SER A 152 7.16 -4.94 2.52
CA SER A 152 7.21 -6.28 1.93
C SER A 152 6.58 -7.35 2.82
N THR A 153 5.85 -8.26 2.17
CA THR A 153 5.21 -9.44 2.76
C THR A 153 5.71 -10.72 2.09
N HIS A 154 6.16 -10.62 0.84
CA HIS A 154 6.60 -11.76 0.04
C HIS A 154 8.12 -11.85 -0.04
N ASN A 155 8.68 -13.03 0.23
CA ASN A 155 10.09 -13.31 -0.02
C ASN A 155 10.31 -13.56 -1.53
N ARG A 156 10.46 -12.47 -2.29
CA ARG A 156 10.49 -12.50 -3.75
C ARG A 156 11.84 -12.99 -4.27
N LYS A 157 11.80 -13.67 -5.42
CA LYS A 157 12.97 -13.96 -6.22
C LYS A 157 13.60 -12.66 -6.68
N SER A 158 14.91 -12.54 -6.51
CA SER A 158 15.65 -11.31 -6.75
C SER A 158 17.10 -11.61 -7.14
N SER A 159 17.80 -10.62 -7.67
CA SER A 159 19.22 -10.73 -7.98
C SER A 159 20.01 -9.48 -7.59
N VAL A 160 21.27 -9.70 -7.25
CA VAL A 160 22.30 -8.68 -7.03
C VAL A 160 23.45 -9.00 -7.96
N GLY A 161 23.57 -8.25 -9.06
CA GLY A 161 24.46 -8.64 -10.17
C GLY A 161 24.05 -10.00 -10.73
N ALA A 162 24.98 -10.96 -10.74
CA ALA A 162 24.75 -12.33 -11.20
C ALA A 162 24.21 -13.28 -10.11
N ASP A 163 24.25 -12.89 -8.83
CA ASP A 163 23.78 -13.72 -7.72
C ASP A 163 22.26 -13.70 -7.67
N LEU A 164 21.63 -14.85 -7.90
CA LEU A 164 20.19 -15.07 -7.92
C LEU A 164 19.77 -15.80 -6.66
N ASP A 165 18.92 -15.16 -5.85
CA ASP A 165 18.47 -15.68 -4.56
C ASP A 165 17.08 -15.10 -4.23
N THR A 166 16.68 -15.14 -2.97
CA THR A 166 15.49 -14.44 -2.50
C THR A 166 15.87 -13.14 -1.77
N LEU A 167 14.88 -12.26 -1.63
CA LEU A 167 15.04 -10.97 -0.96
C LEU A 167 15.64 -11.12 0.45
N THR A 168 15.14 -12.10 1.21
CA THR A 168 15.57 -12.33 2.60
C THR A 168 17.03 -12.81 2.66
N GLU A 169 17.44 -13.69 1.76
CA GLU A 169 18.81 -14.22 1.72
C GLU A 169 19.82 -13.14 1.33
N HIS A 170 19.50 -12.30 0.34
CA HIS A 170 20.36 -11.15 0.01
C HIS A 170 20.54 -10.20 1.19
N LEU A 171 19.44 -9.87 1.90
CA LEU A 171 19.48 -9.00 3.08
C LEU A 171 20.23 -9.63 4.26
N ALA A 172 20.15 -10.97 4.42
CA ALA A 172 20.89 -11.67 5.47
C ALA A 172 22.41 -11.65 5.26
N LYS A 173 22.85 -11.67 4.01
CA LYS A 173 24.29 -11.55 3.61
C LYS A 173 24.81 -10.11 3.82
N GLN A 174 23.92 -9.11 3.87
CA GLN A 174 24.30 -7.69 3.97
C GLN A 174 24.65 -7.31 5.42
N LYS A 175 25.80 -6.64 5.59
CA LYS A 175 26.18 -6.08 6.89
C LYS A 175 25.28 -4.88 7.24
N PRO A 176 25.00 -4.64 8.55
CA PRO A 176 24.35 -3.39 8.96
C PRO A 176 25.11 -2.18 8.47
N MET A 177 24.43 -1.19 7.93
CA MET A 177 24.99 0.05 7.41
C MET A 177 24.80 1.22 8.38
N GLY A 178 23.96 1.05 9.38
CA GLY A 178 23.70 2.01 10.43
C GLY A 178 22.85 1.44 11.54
N GLU A 179 22.81 2.18 12.64
CA GLU A 179 21.95 1.87 13.77
C GLU A 179 21.24 3.15 14.22
N TYR A 180 20.03 2.99 14.76
CA TYR A 180 19.34 4.05 15.48
C TYR A 180 18.61 3.46 16.68
N SER A 181 18.36 4.29 17.70
CA SER A 181 17.64 3.86 18.88
C SER A 181 16.47 4.78 19.20
N PHE A 182 15.44 4.22 19.81
CA PHE A 182 14.30 4.98 20.30
C PHE A 182 13.71 4.33 21.56
N SER A 183 13.08 5.16 22.39
CA SER A 183 12.43 4.70 23.61
C SER A 183 11.06 4.11 23.30
N LEU A 184 10.80 2.90 23.77
CA LEU A 184 9.52 2.25 23.76
C LEU A 184 8.86 2.38 25.13
N PRO A 185 7.70 3.04 25.24
CA PRO A 185 6.97 3.10 26.50
C PRO A 185 6.43 1.70 26.85
N GLY A 186 6.47 1.39 28.14
CA GLY A 186 5.91 0.15 28.65
C GLY A 186 4.39 0.13 28.49
N ARG A 187 3.85 -1.04 28.17
CA ARG A 187 2.41 -1.32 28.10
C ARG A 187 2.09 -2.67 28.71
N GLN A 188 0.99 -2.79 29.45
CA GLN A 188 0.46 -4.07 29.94
C GLN A 188 1.52 -4.95 30.63
N GLY A 189 2.18 -4.42 31.67
CA GLY A 189 3.18 -5.15 32.47
C GLY A 189 4.59 -5.21 31.88
N ARG A 190 4.84 -4.62 30.70
CA ARG A 190 6.19 -4.47 30.15
C ARG A 190 6.78 -3.13 30.61
N LYS A 191 8.06 -3.17 31.02
CA LYS A 191 8.81 -1.96 31.39
C LYS A 191 9.17 -1.13 30.17
N ASN A 192 9.43 0.16 30.39
CA ASN A 192 10.05 1.03 29.38
C ASN A 192 11.39 0.41 28.96
N ARG A 193 11.69 0.44 27.67
CA ARG A 193 12.98 -0.03 27.13
C ARG A 193 13.42 0.82 25.94
N THR A 194 14.70 0.81 25.68
CA THR A 194 15.25 1.36 24.44
C THR A 194 15.40 0.23 23.43
N ALA A 195 14.82 0.41 22.25
CA ALA A 195 15.03 -0.47 21.12
C ALA A 195 16.22 0.07 20.30
N VAL A 196 17.16 -0.81 19.96
CA VAL A 196 18.27 -0.51 19.05
C VAL A 196 18.00 -1.22 17.74
N MET A 197 17.90 -0.46 16.66
CA MET A 197 17.55 -0.95 15.33
C MET A 197 18.75 -0.94 14.42
N GLU A 198 19.08 -2.08 13.84
CA GLU A 198 20.05 -2.18 12.76
C GLU A 198 19.36 -1.94 11.42
N VAL A 199 19.97 -1.13 10.57
CA VAL A 199 19.48 -0.80 9.23
C VAL A 199 20.40 -1.41 8.18
N ARG A 200 19.81 -2.12 7.24
CA ARG A 200 20.46 -2.62 6.01
C ARG A 200 19.70 -2.08 4.83
N PHE A 201 20.38 -1.67 3.79
CA PHE A 201 19.78 -1.32 2.51
C PHE A 201 20.70 -1.67 1.35
N MET A 202 20.14 -1.97 0.21
CA MET A 202 20.89 -2.32 -0.99
C MET A 202 20.04 -2.15 -2.25
N PRO A 203 20.66 -1.83 -3.40
CA PRO A 203 20.00 -1.98 -4.68
C PRO A 203 19.79 -3.47 -4.97
N ILE A 204 18.64 -3.78 -5.55
CA ILE A 204 18.26 -5.16 -5.87
C ILE A 204 17.34 -5.18 -7.09
N THR A 205 17.46 -6.21 -7.92
CA THR A 205 16.53 -6.44 -9.03
C THR A 205 15.50 -7.49 -8.62
N LEU A 206 14.24 -7.10 -8.52
CA LEU A 206 13.12 -8.04 -8.31
C LEU A 206 12.76 -8.72 -9.63
N HIS A 207 12.48 -10.02 -9.58
CA HIS A 207 12.00 -10.79 -10.71
C HIS A 207 10.47 -10.94 -10.67
N ALA A 208 9.83 -10.77 -11.81
CA ALA A 208 8.39 -10.94 -11.93
C ALA A 208 7.96 -12.36 -11.54
N PRO A 209 6.84 -12.53 -10.81
CA PRO A 209 6.24 -13.83 -10.62
C PRO A 209 5.67 -14.35 -11.95
N HIS A 210 5.61 -15.68 -12.13
CA HIS A 210 5.05 -16.29 -13.35
C HIS A 210 3.62 -15.85 -13.68
N SER A 211 2.87 -15.36 -12.69
CA SER A 211 1.50 -14.85 -12.87
C SER A 211 1.43 -13.42 -13.42
N ASN A 212 2.57 -12.74 -13.59
CA ASN A 212 2.61 -11.37 -14.10
C ASN A 212 2.68 -11.37 -15.62
N ALA A 213 1.55 -11.61 -16.26
CA ALA A 213 1.45 -11.54 -17.73
C ALA A 213 1.35 -10.07 -18.18
N GLY A 214 2.31 -9.59 -18.96
CA GLY A 214 2.25 -8.29 -19.65
C GLY A 214 2.94 -7.10 -18.98
N GLY A 215 3.55 -7.26 -17.81
CA GLY A 215 4.39 -6.25 -17.19
C GLY A 215 5.89 -6.49 -17.40
N LYS A 216 6.75 -5.63 -16.83
CA LYS A 216 8.20 -5.82 -16.87
C LYS A 216 8.59 -7.11 -16.17
N GLU A 217 9.57 -7.82 -16.75
CA GLU A 217 10.11 -9.05 -16.15
C GLU A 217 10.99 -8.77 -14.91
N LYS A 218 11.54 -7.57 -14.81
CA LYS A 218 12.47 -7.16 -13.76
C LYS A 218 12.23 -5.72 -13.35
N LEU A 219 12.36 -5.44 -12.05
CA LEU A 219 12.32 -4.09 -11.48
C LEU A 219 13.56 -3.85 -10.65
N ASP A 220 14.33 -2.82 -11.00
CA ASP A 220 15.46 -2.35 -10.21
C ASP A 220 14.95 -1.39 -9.13
N ILE A 221 15.17 -1.76 -7.87
CA ILE A 221 14.66 -1.04 -6.70
C ILE A 221 15.72 -1.01 -5.60
N TYR A 222 15.45 -0.26 -4.54
CA TYR A 222 16.16 -0.37 -3.27
C TYR A 222 15.33 -1.17 -2.27
N CYS A 223 16.00 -2.08 -1.56
CA CYS A 223 15.41 -2.77 -0.42
C CYS A 223 16.02 -2.23 0.88
N VAL A 224 15.14 -1.98 1.86
CA VAL A 224 15.53 -1.56 3.20
C VAL A 224 15.03 -2.59 4.21
N HIS A 225 15.92 -3.04 5.09
CA HIS A 225 15.60 -3.96 6.17
C HIS A 225 15.99 -3.34 7.51
N VAL A 226 15.01 -3.24 8.40
CA VAL A 226 15.21 -2.74 9.76
C VAL A 226 14.88 -3.85 10.74
N LYS A 227 15.83 -4.19 11.60
CA LYS A 227 15.69 -5.28 12.57
C LYS A 227 16.15 -4.80 13.95
N GLU A 228 15.37 -5.13 14.98
CA GLU A 228 15.80 -4.93 16.36
C GLU A 228 16.92 -5.94 16.70
N ARG A 229 17.96 -5.43 17.34
CA ARG A 229 19.14 -6.18 17.80
C ARG A 229 18.86 -7.05 19.04
#